data_9158f91b64f2a3a33e6580005805c16f
#
_entry.id   9158f91b64f2a3a33e6580005805c16f
#
_cell.length_a   1.000
_cell.length_b   1.000
_cell.length_c   1.000
_cell.angle_alpha   90.00
_cell.angle_beta   90.00
_cell.angle_gamma   90.00
#
_symmetry.space_group_name_H-M   'P 1'
#
loop_
_entity.id
_entity.type
_entity.pdbx_description
1 polymer ?
#
loop_
_entity_poly.entity_id
_entity_poly.type
_entity_poly.pdbx_seq_one_letter_code
_entity_poly.pdbx_strand_id
1 'polypeptide(L)'
;MVRRSTFCLVGFAVVLWANWAHADETDRQGEVQFLPSADEPAVPEMFRLEAATFDYRQRPVKTTATGYDVWEVTFPSPVETAHPVNNTVHCEYFRPLADGKHPAVIVLHILGGDFDLSRLFSRQLAQSGVAALFVKLPYYGPRRPEGVRVRMVSEDPRETVAGMRQAILDIRRGAAWLAAQQEVDAERLGVFGISLGGITGALAFAIEPKLTMGCFMLAGGDVAKVAWDNPELTKLRARWTNQGGSKEEFFELWKTIDPVTYADRARGKRMLMLNARHDEVIPPVCTESLWHALGEPEIVWYDAGHYTAVRFIFDGLGRVSRFFREPANNES
;
A
#
# COMPACT_ATOMS: atom_id res chain seq x y z
N MET A 1 52.32 -23.18 68.21
CA MET A 1 50.99 -23.68 67.77
C MET A 1 50.16 -22.50 67.34
N VAL A 2 50.12 -22.19 66.07
CA VAL A 2 49.40 -21.02 65.52
C VAL A 2 48.30 -21.55 64.65
N ARG A 3 47.07 -21.33 65.03
CA ARG A 3 45.86 -21.66 64.22
C ARG A 3 45.62 -20.54 63.20
N ARG A 4 45.69 -20.91 61.91
CA ARG A 4 45.26 -20.02 60.81
C ARG A 4 43.76 -20.19 60.62
N SER A 5 43.00 -19.13 60.74
CA SER A 5 41.58 -19.04 60.40
C SER A 5 41.45 -18.64 58.95
N THR A 6 40.81 -19.47 58.11
CA THR A 6 40.48 -19.23 56.73
C THR A 6 39.15 -18.53 56.65
N PHE A 7 39.10 -17.29 56.20
CA PHE A 7 37.89 -16.55 55.91
C PHE A 7 37.43 -16.94 54.49
N CYS A 8 36.24 -17.53 54.42
CA CYS A 8 35.53 -17.80 53.16
C CYS A 8 34.69 -16.60 52.80
N LEU A 9 35.07 -15.84 51.74
CA LEU A 9 34.24 -14.78 51.15
C LEU A 9 33.21 -15.41 50.22
N VAL A 10 31.96 -15.40 50.65
CA VAL A 10 30.82 -15.75 49.79
C VAL A 10 30.42 -14.47 49.05
N GLY A 11 30.75 -14.43 47.74
CA GLY A 11 30.31 -13.37 46.83
C GLY A 11 28.82 -13.54 46.50
N PHE A 12 27.97 -12.63 46.93
CA PHE A 12 26.61 -12.50 46.49
C PHE A 12 26.60 -11.86 45.10
N ALA A 13 26.32 -12.64 44.06
CA ALA A 13 25.99 -12.11 42.73
C ALA A 13 24.53 -11.63 42.76
N VAL A 14 24.36 -10.30 42.81
CA VAL A 14 23.04 -9.69 42.60
C VAL A 14 22.74 -9.73 41.10
N VAL A 15 21.90 -10.69 40.70
CA VAL A 15 21.32 -10.72 39.35
C VAL A 15 20.22 -9.67 39.30
N LEU A 16 20.54 -8.52 38.72
CA LEU A 16 19.55 -7.51 38.34
C LEU A 16 18.72 -8.06 37.19
N TRP A 17 17.54 -8.57 37.49
CA TRP A 17 16.49 -8.81 36.51
C TRP A 17 16.00 -7.44 36.04
N ALA A 18 16.42 -7.02 34.87
CA ALA A 18 15.77 -5.91 34.18
C ALA A 18 14.34 -6.39 33.85
N ASN A 19 13.36 -5.95 34.64
CA ASN A 19 11.96 -6.04 34.27
C ASN A 19 11.76 -5.16 33.04
N TRP A 20 11.79 -5.74 31.87
CA TRP A 20 11.20 -5.16 30.68
C TRP A 20 9.69 -5.19 30.93
N ALA A 21 9.16 -4.11 31.46
CA ALA A 21 7.73 -3.85 31.47
C ALA A 21 7.29 -3.79 30.01
N HIS A 22 6.67 -4.85 29.53
CA HIS A 22 5.80 -4.75 28.37
C HIS A 22 4.71 -3.78 28.82
N ALA A 23 4.76 -2.55 28.30
CA ALA A 23 3.65 -1.64 28.44
C ALA A 23 2.41 -2.39 27.94
N ASP A 24 1.37 -2.46 28.74
CA ASP A 24 0.09 -3.02 28.35
C ASP A 24 -0.38 -2.21 27.15
N GLU A 25 -0.25 -2.75 25.94
CA GLU A 25 -0.60 -2.04 24.72
C GLU A 25 -2.13 -1.99 24.66
N THR A 26 -2.66 -0.85 25.10
CA THR A 26 -4.08 -0.57 25.08
C THR A 26 -4.51 0.03 23.75
N ASP A 27 -5.78 -0.09 23.44
CA ASP A 27 -6.39 0.60 22.32
C ASP A 27 -6.08 2.10 22.36
N ARG A 28 -5.72 2.67 21.22
CA ARG A 28 -5.43 4.10 21.06
C ARG A 28 -6.44 4.71 20.11
N GLN A 29 -6.75 5.96 20.35
CA GLN A 29 -7.55 6.78 19.44
C GLN A 29 -6.98 8.18 19.39
N GLY A 30 -7.22 8.86 18.27
CA GLY A 30 -6.73 10.22 18.08
C GLY A 30 -7.33 10.81 16.81
N GLU A 31 -6.87 12.00 16.50
CA GLU A 31 -7.27 12.75 15.31
C GLU A 31 -6.08 13.01 14.42
N VAL A 32 -6.32 13.01 13.12
CA VAL A 32 -5.34 13.42 12.10
C VAL A 32 -5.95 14.48 11.23
N GLN A 33 -5.18 15.50 10.95
CA GLN A 33 -5.55 16.55 10.01
C GLN A 33 -4.99 16.21 8.61
N PHE A 34 -5.89 16.03 7.65
CA PHE A 34 -5.52 16.08 6.24
C PHE A 34 -5.40 17.54 5.82
N LEU A 35 -4.21 17.93 5.39
CA LEU A 35 -3.94 19.25 4.81
C LEU A 35 -3.57 19.06 3.33
N PRO A 36 -4.35 19.64 2.42
CA PRO A 36 -4.00 19.69 1.00
C PRO A 36 -2.61 20.33 0.81
N SER A 37 -1.84 19.80 -0.14
CA SER A 37 -0.59 20.44 -0.54
C SER A 37 -0.85 21.70 -1.37
N ALA A 38 0.18 22.51 -1.58
CA ALA A 38 0.09 23.65 -2.49
C ALA A 38 -0.30 23.23 -3.93
N ASP A 39 -0.01 21.98 -4.29
CA ASP A 39 -0.34 21.41 -5.60
C ASP A 39 -1.77 20.84 -5.70
N GLU A 40 -2.57 20.92 -4.63
CA GLU A 40 -3.94 20.39 -4.64
C GLU A 40 -4.81 20.94 -5.78
N PRO A 41 -4.74 22.21 -6.15
CA PRO A 41 -5.49 22.72 -7.32
C PRO A 41 -5.15 22.02 -8.63
N ALA A 42 -3.94 21.48 -8.75
CA ALA A 42 -3.50 20.71 -9.92
C ALA A 42 -3.89 19.22 -9.84
N VAL A 43 -4.33 18.71 -8.68
CA VAL A 43 -4.88 17.35 -8.56
C VAL A 43 -6.18 17.28 -9.36
N PRO A 44 -6.42 16.21 -10.16
CA PRO A 44 -7.68 16.03 -10.87
C PRO A 44 -8.87 16.10 -9.91
N GLU A 45 -9.92 16.83 -10.29
CA GLU A 45 -11.05 17.15 -9.42
C GLU A 45 -11.64 15.92 -8.70
N MET A 46 -11.79 14.80 -9.41
CA MET A 46 -12.34 13.57 -8.84
C MET A 46 -11.50 13.00 -7.69
N PHE A 47 -10.25 13.38 -7.56
CA PHE A 47 -9.32 12.91 -6.51
C PHE A 47 -8.93 14.00 -5.51
N ARG A 48 -9.48 15.21 -5.61
CA ARG A 48 -9.23 16.28 -4.65
C ARG A 48 -9.84 15.96 -3.28
N LEU A 49 -9.14 16.39 -2.26
CA LEU A 49 -9.63 16.38 -0.88
C LEU A 49 -9.48 17.79 -0.30
N GLU A 50 -10.50 18.22 0.41
CA GLU A 50 -10.45 19.43 1.21
C GLU A 50 -9.75 19.17 2.54
N ALA A 51 -9.28 20.25 3.19
CA ALA A 51 -8.75 20.18 4.55
C ALA A 51 -9.83 19.61 5.49
N ALA A 52 -9.48 18.57 6.22
CA ALA A 52 -10.40 17.92 7.14
C ALA A 52 -9.64 17.24 8.27
N THR A 53 -10.22 17.27 9.48
CA THR A 53 -9.79 16.43 10.59
C THR A 53 -10.62 15.15 10.57
N PHE A 54 -9.99 14.03 10.84
CA PHE A 54 -10.66 12.73 10.94
C PHE A 54 -10.10 11.92 12.12
N ASP A 55 -11.02 11.22 12.78
CA ASP A 55 -10.67 10.33 13.88
C ASP A 55 -10.03 9.04 13.37
N TYR A 56 -9.14 8.46 14.18
CA TYR A 56 -8.65 7.10 13.96
C TYR A 56 -8.66 6.29 15.25
N ARG A 57 -8.66 4.97 15.09
CA ARG A 57 -8.49 4.01 16.18
C ARG A 57 -7.36 3.06 15.83
N GLN A 58 -6.55 2.72 16.85
CA GLN A 58 -5.51 1.71 16.77
C GLN A 58 -5.75 0.66 17.84
N ARG A 59 -5.68 -0.61 17.46
CA ARG A 59 -5.78 -1.76 18.35
C ARG A 59 -4.55 -2.64 18.18
N PRO A 60 -3.81 -2.99 19.25
CA PRO A 60 -2.64 -3.84 19.14
C PRO A 60 -3.05 -5.25 18.72
N VAL A 61 -2.26 -5.86 17.84
CA VAL A 61 -2.41 -7.25 17.45
C VAL A 61 -1.28 -8.05 18.10
N LYS A 62 -1.63 -9.06 18.91
CA LYS A 62 -0.62 -9.93 19.50
C LYS A 62 0.21 -10.59 18.43
N THR A 63 1.53 -10.44 18.50
CA THR A 63 2.50 -11.04 17.59
C THR A 63 3.62 -11.69 18.39
N THR A 64 4.20 -12.75 17.88
CA THR A 64 5.44 -13.35 18.38
C THR A 64 6.68 -12.81 17.64
N ALA A 65 6.47 -11.89 16.70
CA ALA A 65 7.55 -11.28 15.93
C ALA A 65 8.46 -10.43 16.82
N THR A 66 9.73 -10.38 16.48
CA THR A 66 10.73 -9.52 17.11
C THR A 66 11.11 -8.40 16.14
N GLY A 67 11.35 -7.20 16.67
CA GLY A 67 11.81 -6.05 15.89
C GLY A 67 10.71 -5.18 15.28
N TYR A 68 9.46 -5.59 15.34
CA TYR A 68 8.29 -4.76 14.99
C TYR A 68 7.05 -5.20 15.77
N ASP A 69 6.07 -4.32 15.89
CA ASP A 69 4.71 -4.63 16.35
C ASP A 69 3.69 -4.42 15.23
N VAL A 70 2.45 -4.88 15.49
CA VAL A 70 1.35 -4.79 14.50
C VAL A 70 0.14 -4.18 15.19
N TRP A 71 -0.50 -3.24 14.51
CA TRP A 71 -1.70 -2.56 14.95
C TRP A 71 -2.80 -2.64 13.89
N GLU A 72 -3.99 -2.99 14.28
CA GLU A 72 -5.17 -2.71 13.45
C GLU A 72 -5.46 -1.22 13.53
N VAL A 73 -5.58 -0.56 12.38
CA VAL A 73 -5.88 0.87 12.29
C VAL A 73 -7.15 1.06 11.49
N THR A 74 -8.06 1.88 12.00
CA THR A 74 -9.29 2.25 11.28
C THR A 74 -9.49 3.75 11.30
N PHE A 75 -10.00 4.28 10.18
CA PHE A 75 -10.42 5.67 10.02
C PHE A 75 -11.55 5.77 8.98
N PRO A 76 -12.37 6.84 8.99
CA PRO A 76 -13.44 6.99 8.02
C PRO A 76 -12.90 7.21 6.61
N SER A 77 -13.52 6.58 5.60
CA SER A 77 -13.30 6.91 4.20
C SER A 77 -13.79 8.34 3.92
N PRO A 78 -13.11 9.13 3.06
CA PRO A 78 -13.67 10.41 2.62
C PRO A 78 -14.83 10.25 1.64
N VAL A 79 -15.11 9.02 1.23
CA VAL A 79 -16.23 8.69 0.34
C VAL A 79 -17.30 7.95 1.13
N GLU A 80 -18.50 8.51 1.17
CA GLU A 80 -19.68 7.86 1.73
C GLU A 80 -20.38 7.05 0.63
N THR A 81 -20.62 5.77 0.90
CA THR A 81 -21.32 4.85 0.00
C THR A 81 -22.60 4.35 0.66
N ALA A 82 -23.48 3.74 -0.12
CA ALA A 82 -24.69 3.08 0.40
C ALA A 82 -24.41 1.89 1.34
N HIS A 83 -23.14 1.50 1.49
CA HIS A 83 -22.70 0.38 2.31
C HIS A 83 -21.83 0.86 3.47
N PRO A 84 -22.41 1.08 4.68
CA PRO A 84 -21.68 1.66 5.83
C PRO A 84 -20.37 0.94 6.19
N VAL A 85 -20.32 -0.39 6.07
CA VAL A 85 -19.11 -1.18 6.34
C VAL A 85 -17.95 -0.81 5.39
N ASN A 86 -18.25 -0.33 4.18
CA ASN A 86 -17.25 0.12 3.22
C ASN A 86 -16.75 1.54 3.51
N ASN A 87 -17.47 2.32 4.32
CA ASN A 87 -17.13 3.70 4.64
C ASN A 87 -16.09 3.83 5.77
N THR A 88 -15.65 2.70 6.34
CA THR A 88 -14.50 2.64 7.24
C THR A 88 -13.32 2.00 6.51
N VAL A 89 -12.19 2.70 6.49
CA VAL A 89 -10.92 2.16 6.00
C VAL A 89 -10.32 1.30 7.08
N HIS A 90 -9.94 0.08 6.73
CA HIS A 90 -9.28 -0.88 7.62
C HIS A 90 -7.85 -1.10 7.16
N CYS A 91 -6.91 -0.94 8.07
CA CYS A 91 -5.48 -1.13 7.81
C CYS A 91 -4.84 -2.05 8.83
N GLU A 92 -3.67 -2.57 8.50
CA GLU A 92 -2.74 -3.21 9.43
C GLU A 92 -1.44 -2.41 9.39
N TYR A 93 -1.04 -1.83 10.51
CA TYR A 93 0.19 -1.06 10.62
C TYR A 93 1.29 -1.90 11.24
N PHE A 94 2.35 -2.12 10.51
CA PHE A 94 3.56 -2.84 10.92
C PHE A 94 4.62 -1.80 11.25
N ARG A 95 4.88 -1.60 12.55
CA ARG A 95 5.73 -0.54 13.08
C ARG A 95 7.08 -1.11 13.50
N PRO A 96 8.21 -0.67 12.93
CA PRO A 96 9.52 -1.02 13.47
C PRO A 96 9.70 -0.54 14.90
N LEU A 97 10.38 -1.34 15.72
CA LEU A 97 10.66 -1.00 17.13
C LEU A 97 12.04 -0.37 17.34
N ALA A 98 12.85 -0.22 16.27
CA ALA A 98 14.11 0.48 16.35
C ALA A 98 13.90 1.97 16.59
N ASP A 99 14.83 2.59 17.29
CA ASP A 99 14.80 4.03 17.58
C ASP A 99 14.97 4.87 16.30
N GLY A 100 14.36 6.06 16.30
CA GLY A 100 14.46 7.03 15.22
C GLY A 100 13.25 7.08 14.32
N LYS A 101 13.37 7.84 13.23
CA LYS A 101 12.34 7.95 12.21
C LYS A 101 12.58 6.97 11.08
N HIS A 102 11.52 6.32 10.65
CA HIS A 102 11.53 5.30 9.61
C HIS A 102 10.83 5.80 8.33
N PRO A 103 11.33 5.44 7.14
CA PRO A 103 10.50 5.56 5.94
C PRO A 103 9.24 4.73 6.14
N ALA A 104 8.15 5.14 5.49
CA ALA A 104 6.89 4.42 5.62
C ALA A 104 6.23 4.18 4.25
N VAL A 105 5.56 3.02 4.12
CA VAL A 105 5.02 2.55 2.86
C VAL A 105 3.57 2.12 3.01
N ILE A 106 2.71 2.62 2.14
CA ILE A 106 1.35 2.09 1.96
C ILE A 106 1.46 0.82 1.12
N VAL A 107 0.97 -0.29 1.64
CA VAL A 107 0.97 -1.59 0.96
C VAL A 107 -0.43 -1.92 0.47
N LEU A 108 -0.55 -2.32 -0.80
CA LEU A 108 -1.83 -2.59 -1.46
C LEU A 108 -1.89 -4.04 -1.95
N HIS A 109 -3.06 -4.67 -1.79
CA HIS A 109 -3.25 -6.09 -2.10
C HIS A 109 -3.66 -6.34 -3.55
N ILE A 110 -3.55 -7.60 -3.96
CA ILE A 110 -3.98 -8.12 -5.27
C ILE A 110 -5.51 -8.18 -5.41
N LEU A 111 -5.99 -8.39 -6.63
CA LEU A 111 -7.38 -8.76 -6.92
C LEU A 111 -7.74 -10.06 -6.17
N GLY A 112 -8.97 -10.19 -5.71
CA GLY A 112 -9.43 -11.35 -4.94
C GLY A 112 -9.30 -11.19 -3.43
N GLY A 113 -8.43 -10.32 -2.92
CA GLY A 113 -8.31 -10.01 -1.49
C GLY A 113 -7.59 -11.10 -0.68
N ASP A 114 -6.61 -11.76 -1.30
CA ASP A 114 -5.61 -12.53 -0.55
C ASP A 114 -4.68 -11.53 0.15
N PHE A 115 -4.75 -11.52 1.47
CA PHE A 115 -4.01 -10.56 2.29
C PHE A 115 -2.65 -11.09 2.76
N ASP A 116 -2.40 -12.39 2.64
CA ASP A 116 -1.19 -13.01 3.17
C ASP A 116 0.06 -12.54 2.43
N LEU A 117 -0.05 -12.33 1.11
CA LEU A 117 1.04 -11.78 0.32
C LEU A 117 1.37 -10.34 0.75
N SER A 118 0.37 -9.49 0.95
CA SER A 118 0.58 -8.11 1.41
C SER A 118 1.15 -8.07 2.83
N ARG A 119 0.69 -8.95 3.72
CA ARG A 119 1.25 -9.11 5.06
C ARG A 119 2.69 -9.59 5.03
N LEU A 120 3.04 -10.50 4.10
CA LEU A 120 4.41 -10.97 3.93
C LEU A 120 5.36 -9.82 3.60
N PHE A 121 5.00 -8.96 2.63
CA PHE A 121 5.77 -7.77 2.29
C PHE A 121 5.81 -6.75 3.43
N SER A 122 4.68 -6.52 4.11
CA SER A 122 4.62 -5.59 5.25
C SER A 122 5.52 -6.02 6.41
N ARG A 123 5.55 -7.32 6.73
CA ARG A 123 6.46 -7.88 7.75
C ARG A 123 7.92 -7.72 7.35
N GLN A 124 8.25 -8.02 6.10
CA GLN A 124 9.61 -7.90 5.59
C GLN A 124 10.09 -6.43 5.59
N LEU A 125 9.22 -5.50 5.22
CA LEU A 125 9.49 -4.06 5.29
C LEU A 125 9.77 -3.65 6.74
N ALA A 126 8.90 -3.99 7.67
CA ALA A 126 9.04 -3.64 9.09
C ALA A 126 10.32 -4.23 9.72
N GLN A 127 10.65 -5.48 9.41
CA GLN A 127 11.92 -6.12 9.81
C GLN A 127 13.15 -5.41 9.23
N SER A 128 12.99 -4.74 8.08
CA SER A 128 14.05 -3.97 7.43
C SER A 128 14.11 -2.50 7.89
N GLY A 129 13.31 -2.11 8.88
CA GLY A 129 13.27 -0.73 9.40
C GLY A 129 12.41 0.21 8.56
N VAL A 130 11.46 -0.29 7.79
CA VAL A 130 10.49 0.49 7.00
C VAL A 130 9.10 0.24 7.56
N ALA A 131 8.42 1.26 8.06
CA ALA A 131 7.04 1.13 8.53
C ALA A 131 6.10 0.81 7.36
N ALA A 132 5.11 -0.05 7.57
CA ALA A 132 4.20 -0.44 6.51
C ALA A 132 2.74 -0.34 6.96
N LEU A 133 1.93 0.41 6.21
CA LEU A 133 0.48 0.50 6.38
C LEU A 133 -0.20 -0.32 5.29
N PHE A 134 -0.58 -1.54 5.61
CA PHE A 134 -1.35 -2.37 4.70
C PHE A 134 -2.82 -1.92 4.69
N VAL A 135 -3.25 -1.32 3.59
CA VAL A 135 -4.61 -0.79 3.41
C VAL A 135 -5.48 -1.82 2.69
N LYS A 136 -6.63 -2.14 3.28
CA LYS A 136 -7.65 -2.96 2.62
C LYS A 136 -8.48 -2.07 1.70
N LEU A 137 -8.41 -2.34 0.40
CA LEU A 137 -9.11 -1.58 -0.64
C LEU A 137 -10.64 -1.66 -0.46
N PRO A 138 -11.41 -0.74 -1.05
CA PRO A 138 -12.88 -0.74 -0.96
C PRO A 138 -13.49 -2.09 -1.33
N TYR A 139 -14.49 -2.52 -0.55
CA TYR A 139 -15.22 -3.77 -0.73
C TYR A 139 -14.40 -5.06 -0.52
N TYR A 140 -13.20 -4.99 0.11
CA TYR A 140 -12.42 -6.16 0.49
C TYR A 140 -12.36 -6.38 2.00
N GLY A 141 -12.27 -7.64 2.40
CA GLY A 141 -12.18 -8.05 3.81
C GLY A 141 -13.32 -7.48 4.66
N PRO A 142 -13.03 -6.78 5.78
CA PRO A 142 -14.05 -6.20 6.67
C PRO A 142 -14.90 -5.12 6.00
N ARG A 143 -14.50 -4.59 4.86
CA ARG A 143 -15.25 -3.59 4.08
C ARG A 143 -16.29 -4.20 3.14
N ARG A 144 -16.35 -5.54 3.04
CA ARG A 144 -17.30 -6.22 2.15
C ARG A 144 -18.67 -6.30 2.82
N PRO A 145 -19.75 -5.73 2.21
CA PRO A 145 -21.09 -5.91 2.72
C PRO A 145 -21.53 -7.39 2.63
N GLU A 146 -22.15 -7.90 3.67
CA GLU A 146 -22.71 -9.25 3.67
C GLU A 146 -23.92 -9.36 2.74
N GLY A 147 -24.05 -10.49 2.06
CA GLY A 147 -25.19 -10.79 1.19
C GLY A 147 -25.28 -9.97 -0.10
N VAL A 148 -24.33 -9.06 -0.35
CA VAL A 148 -24.35 -8.19 -1.54
C VAL A 148 -23.15 -8.47 -2.44
N ARG A 149 -23.39 -8.54 -3.76
CA ARG A 149 -22.32 -8.75 -4.77
C ARG A 149 -21.72 -7.43 -5.25
N VAL A 150 -21.30 -6.58 -4.31
CA VAL A 150 -20.56 -5.35 -4.66
C VAL A 150 -19.05 -5.62 -4.56
N ARG A 151 -18.29 -5.13 -5.54
CA ARG A 151 -16.83 -5.28 -5.60
C ARG A 151 -16.21 -3.99 -6.12
N MET A 152 -14.98 -3.72 -5.73
CA MET A 152 -14.22 -2.59 -6.28
C MET A 152 -14.01 -2.75 -7.80
N VAL A 153 -13.64 -3.94 -8.27
CA VAL A 153 -13.65 -4.29 -9.69
C VAL A 153 -14.97 -5.01 -9.98
N SER A 154 -15.93 -4.28 -10.50
CA SER A 154 -17.31 -4.70 -10.72
C SER A 154 -17.56 -5.13 -12.17
N GLU A 155 -18.65 -5.87 -12.37
CA GLU A 155 -19.21 -6.12 -13.72
C GLU A 155 -19.84 -4.83 -14.31
N ASP A 156 -20.06 -3.77 -13.53
CA ASP A 156 -20.40 -2.44 -14.01
C ASP A 156 -19.13 -1.56 -14.04
N PRO A 157 -18.71 -1.09 -15.22
CA PRO A 157 -17.52 -0.28 -15.37
C PRO A 157 -17.53 1.03 -14.56
N ARG A 158 -18.71 1.62 -14.34
CA ARG A 158 -18.87 2.86 -13.57
C ARG A 158 -18.65 2.62 -12.07
N GLU A 159 -19.09 1.46 -11.56
CA GLU A 159 -18.82 1.06 -10.18
C GLU A 159 -17.31 0.83 -9.96
N THR A 160 -16.60 0.29 -10.97
CA THR A 160 -15.13 0.13 -10.91
C THR A 160 -14.45 1.50 -10.81
N VAL A 161 -14.87 2.47 -11.61
CA VAL A 161 -14.33 3.85 -11.54
C VAL A 161 -14.61 4.46 -10.17
N ALA A 162 -15.83 4.31 -9.63
CA ALA A 162 -16.19 4.81 -8.31
C ALA A 162 -15.36 4.13 -7.19
N GLY A 163 -15.17 2.81 -7.26
CA GLY A 163 -14.36 2.05 -6.31
C GLY A 163 -12.88 2.43 -6.37
N MET A 164 -12.34 2.64 -7.56
CA MET A 164 -10.95 3.11 -7.75
C MET A 164 -10.79 4.54 -7.20
N ARG A 165 -11.73 5.43 -7.50
CA ARG A 165 -11.74 6.78 -6.91
C ARG A 165 -11.71 6.74 -5.39
N GLN A 166 -12.57 5.91 -4.77
CA GLN A 166 -12.59 5.74 -3.31
C GLN A 166 -11.24 5.22 -2.81
N ALA A 167 -10.65 4.22 -3.47
CA ALA A 167 -9.34 3.69 -3.09
C ALA A 167 -8.25 4.77 -3.07
N ILE A 168 -8.19 5.62 -4.09
CA ILE A 168 -7.21 6.71 -4.16
C ILE A 168 -7.42 7.72 -3.01
N LEU A 169 -8.66 8.10 -2.73
CA LEU A 169 -8.97 9.04 -1.66
C LEU A 169 -8.67 8.45 -0.26
N ASP A 170 -8.93 7.14 -0.07
CA ASP A 170 -8.57 6.41 1.15
C ASP A 170 -7.04 6.35 1.34
N ILE A 171 -6.29 6.08 0.27
CA ILE A 171 -4.81 6.08 0.27
C ILE A 171 -4.26 7.45 0.64
N ARG A 172 -4.85 8.53 0.15
CA ARG A 172 -4.47 9.91 0.50
C ARG A 172 -4.65 10.19 2.00
N ARG A 173 -5.76 9.75 2.61
CA ARG A 173 -5.93 9.78 4.08
C ARG A 173 -4.93 8.89 4.81
N GLY A 174 -4.65 7.71 4.27
CA GLY A 174 -3.63 6.80 4.80
C GLY A 174 -2.23 7.43 4.80
N ALA A 175 -1.88 8.17 3.74
CA ALA A 175 -0.62 8.92 3.67
C ALA A 175 -0.56 10.04 4.73
N ALA A 176 -1.67 10.77 4.94
CA ALA A 176 -1.76 11.77 5.99
C ALA A 176 -1.65 11.16 7.39
N TRP A 177 -2.29 9.99 7.59
CA TRP A 177 -2.20 9.26 8.86
C TRP A 177 -0.75 8.82 9.14
N LEU A 178 -0.04 8.24 8.14
CA LEU A 178 1.38 7.85 8.28
C LEU A 178 2.27 9.06 8.59
N ALA A 179 2.09 10.17 7.86
CA ALA A 179 2.87 11.39 8.07
C ALA A 179 2.72 11.98 9.49
N ALA A 180 1.61 11.70 10.16
CA ALA A 180 1.33 12.16 11.52
C ALA A 180 1.95 11.27 12.61
N GLN A 181 2.48 10.09 12.29
CA GLN A 181 3.10 9.20 13.27
C GLN A 181 4.49 9.71 13.65
N GLN A 182 4.81 9.72 14.95
CA GLN A 182 6.06 10.29 15.46
C GLN A 182 7.30 9.55 14.96
N GLU A 183 7.20 8.24 14.81
CA GLU A 183 8.24 7.35 14.35
C GLU A 183 8.40 7.32 12.81
N VAL A 184 7.56 8.05 12.07
CA VAL A 184 7.60 8.08 10.61
C VAL A 184 8.36 9.31 10.10
N ASP A 185 9.22 9.09 9.12
CA ASP A 185 9.83 10.13 8.31
C ASP A 185 8.85 10.56 7.21
N ALA A 186 8.16 11.68 7.44
CA ALA A 186 7.12 12.19 6.53
C ALA A 186 7.64 12.58 5.14
N GLU A 187 8.95 12.80 4.98
CA GLU A 187 9.57 13.09 3.68
C GLU A 187 9.87 11.82 2.88
N ARG A 188 9.78 10.65 3.52
CA ARG A 188 10.08 9.35 2.93
C ARG A 188 8.86 8.43 2.96
N LEU A 189 7.75 8.92 2.40
CA LEU A 189 6.53 8.14 2.24
C LEU A 189 6.50 7.47 0.88
N GLY A 190 6.09 6.21 0.86
CA GLY A 190 5.99 5.43 -0.36
C GLY A 190 4.69 4.67 -0.51
N VAL A 191 4.53 4.07 -1.68
CA VAL A 191 3.46 3.12 -1.98
C VAL A 191 4.04 1.90 -2.68
N PHE A 192 3.59 0.74 -2.26
CA PHE A 192 3.90 -0.56 -2.87
C PHE A 192 2.61 -1.32 -3.14
N GLY A 193 2.52 -1.95 -4.28
CA GLY A 193 1.41 -2.84 -4.59
C GLY A 193 1.74 -3.84 -5.69
N ILE A 194 0.94 -4.91 -5.74
CA ILE A 194 1.08 -6.02 -6.68
C ILE A 194 -0.19 -6.13 -7.51
N SER A 195 -0.08 -6.28 -8.84
CA SER A 195 -1.22 -6.46 -9.75
C SER A 195 -2.24 -5.33 -9.60
N LEU A 196 -3.49 -5.59 -9.19
CA LEU A 196 -4.47 -4.54 -8.90
C LEU A 196 -3.90 -3.48 -7.93
N GLY A 197 -3.20 -3.92 -6.88
CA GLY A 197 -2.53 -3.02 -5.94
C GLY A 197 -1.41 -2.20 -6.58
N GLY A 198 -0.71 -2.77 -7.56
CA GLY A 198 0.34 -2.09 -8.32
C GLY A 198 -0.23 -1.00 -9.23
N ILE A 199 -1.33 -1.28 -9.94
CA ILE A 199 -2.05 -0.30 -10.78
C ILE A 199 -2.63 0.82 -9.90
N THR A 200 -3.34 0.45 -8.83
CA THR A 200 -3.92 1.40 -7.86
C THR A 200 -2.81 2.25 -7.20
N GLY A 201 -1.69 1.61 -6.86
CA GLY A 201 -0.51 2.28 -6.29
C GLY A 201 0.14 3.27 -7.24
N ALA A 202 0.29 2.92 -8.52
CA ALA A 202 0.83 3.83 -9.53
C ALA A 202 -0.06 5.06 -9.74
N LEU A 203 -1.39 4.85 -9.75
CA LEU A 203 -2.34 5.95 -9.80
C LEU A 203 -2.26 6.82 -8.54
N ALA A 204 -2.29 6.22 -7.34
CA ALA A 204 -2.17 6.96 -6.09
C ALA A 204 -0.87 7.76 -5.99
N PHE A 205 0.23 7.19 -6.47
CA PHE A 205 1.55 7.83 -6.52
C PHE A 205 1.58 9.08 -7.42
N ALA A 206 0.89 9.02 -8.55
CA ALA A 206 0.74 10.17 -9.43
C ALA A 206 -0.17 11.25 -8.82
N ILE A 207 -1.16 10.87 -8.02
CA ILE A 207 -2.17 11.77 -7.47
C ILE A 207 -1.74 12.40 -6.14
N GLU A 208 -1.07 11.65 -5.23
CA GLU A 208 -0.71 12.13 -3.89
C GLU A 208 0.73 12.68 -3.86
N PRO A 209 0.90 14.00 -3.67
CA PRO A 209 2.23 14.61 -3.67
C PRO A 209 3.15 14.13 -2.53
N LYS A 210 2.58 13.74 -1.39
CA LYS A 210 3.36 13.24 -0.23
C LYS A 210 4.03 11.90 -0.48
N LEU A 211 3.57 11.14 -1.47
CA LEU A 211 4.21 9.89 -1.86
C LEU A 211 5.43 10.20 -2.74
N THR A 212 6.62 10.01 -2.21
CA THR A 212 7.91 10.31 -2.85
C THR A 212 8.60 9.08 -3.42
N MET A 213 8.17 7.87 -2.99
CA MET A 213 8.70 6.59 -3.45
C MET A 213 7.58 5.67 -3.92
N GLY A 214 7.73 5.04 -5.08
CA GLY A 214 6.76 4.08 -5.63
C GLY A 214 7.40 2.79 -6.10
N CYS A 215 6.86 1.63 -5.69
CA CYS A 215 7.27 0.35 -6.24
C CYS A 215 6.05 -0.41 -6.74
N PHE A 216 6.04 -0.75 -8.04
CA PHE A 216 4.89 -1.34 -8.72
C PHE A 216 5.26 -2.71 -9.26
N MET A 217 4.67 -3.76 -8.67
CA MET A 217 4.94 -5.13 -9.06
C MET A 217 3.78 -5.69 -9.89
N LEU A 218 4.09 -6.32 -11.03
CA LEU A 218 3.11 -6.89 -11.97
C LEU A 218 2.02 -5.86 -12.33
N ALA A 219 2.43 -4.62 -12.63
CA ALA A 219 1.55 -3.49 -12.90
C ALA A 219 1.70 -3.01 -14.34
N GLY A 220 0.68 -2.32 -14.83
CA GLY A 220 0.67 -1.71 -16.15
C GLY A 220 -0.31 -0.55 -16.24
N GLY A 221 -0.25 0.17 -17.34
CA GLY A 221 -1.23 1.16 -17.76
C GLY A 221 -2.20 0.60 -18.79
N ASP A 222 -2.85 1.51 -19.52
CA ASP A 222 -3.89 1.12 -20.50
C ASP A 222 -4.94 0.19 -19.88
N VAL A 223 -5.37 0.53 -18.65
CA VAL A 223 -6.23 -0.34 -17.83
C VAL A 223 -7.55 -0.70 -18.53
N ALA A 224 -8.03 0.17 -19.41
CA ALA A 224 -9.18 -0.14 -20.27
C ALA A 224 -8.89 -1.31 -21.21
N LYS A 225 -7.68 -1.37 -21.79
CA LYS A 225 -7.23 -2.46 -22.65
C LYS A 225 -7.05 -3.74 -21.83
N VAL A 226 -6.39 -3.66 -20.67
CA VAL A 226 -6.25 -4.79 -19.73
C VAL A 226 -7.62 -5.40 -19.43
N ALA A 227 -8.61 -4.57 -19.06
CA ALA A 227 -9.94 -5.05 -18.72
C ALA A 227 -10.74 -5.56 -19.93
N TRP A 228 -10.61 -4.90 -21.08
CA TRP A 228 -11.35 -5.27 -22.28
C TRP A 228 -10.87 -6.58 -22.89
N ASP A 229 -9.57 -6.81 -22.89
CA ASP A 229 -8.96 -7.98 -23.51
C ASP A 229 -8.83 -9.17 -22.55
N ASN A 230 -8.97 -8.96 -21.23
CA ASN A 230 -8.84 -10.02 -20.23
C ASN A 230 -10.02 -11.02 -20.29
N PRO A 231 -9.76 -12.31 -20.50
CA PRO A 231 -10.80 -13.34 -20.53
C PRO A 231 -11.60 -13.46 -19.23
N GLU A 232 -10.99 -13.16 -18.08
CA GLU A 232 -11.64 -13.22 -16.76
C GLU A 232 -12.69 -12.11 -16.58
N LEU A 233 -12.59 -11.00 -17.34
CA LEU A 233 -13.49 -9.86 -17.29
C LEU A 233 -14.54 -9.84 -18.42
N THR A 234 -14.77 -10.97 -19.08
CA THR A 234 -15.76 -11.11 -20.17
C THR A 234 -17.16 -10.65 -19.76
N LYS A 235 -17.56 -10.89 -18.49
CA LYS A 235 -18.87 -10.48 -17.98
C LYS A 235 -19.01 -8.96 -17.90
N LEU A 236 -17.95 -8.26 -17.52
CA LEU A 236 -17.91 -6.79 -17.49
C LEU A 236 -18.15 -6.24 -18.89
N ARG A 237 -17.43 -6.74 -19.88
CA ARG A 237 -17.60 -6.34 -21.29
C ARG A 237 -19.01 -6.64 -21.82
N ALA A 238 -19.51 -7.86 -21.58
CA ALA A 238 -20.84 -8.26 -22.00
C ALA A 238 -21.93 -7.38 -21.35
N ARG A 239 -21.83 -7.08 -20.07
CA ARG A 239 -22.78 -6.19 -19.40
C ARG A 239 -22.77 -4.78 -19.99
N TRP A 240 -21.59 -4.22 -20.23
CA TRP A 240 -21.43 -2.89 -20.82
C TRP A 240 -22.08 -2.81 -22.21
N THR A 241 -21.76 -3.76 -23.10
CA THR A 241 -22.32 -3.78 -24.47
C THR A 241 -23.81 -4.05 -24.49
N ASN A 242 -24.34 -4.90 -23.58
CA ASN A 242 -25.77 -5.15 -23.45
C ASN A 242 -26.56 -3.93 -22.94
N GLN A 243 -25.90 -2.99 -22.26
CA GLN A 243 -26.46 -1.72 -21.86
C GLN A 243 -26.34 -0.63 -22.93
N GLY A 244 -25.86 -0.97 -24.12
CA GLY A 244 -25.69 -0.06 -25.25
C GLY A 244 -24.38 0.73 -25.25
N GLY A 245 -23.45 0.44 -24.33
CA GLY A 245 -22.15 1.10 -24.28
C GLY A 245 -21.21 0.61 -25.39
N SER A 246 -20.52 1.54 -26.05
CA SER A 246 -19.48 1.25 -27.03
C SER A 246 -18.12 0.94 -26.39
N LYS A 247 -17.19 0.41 -27.16
CA LYS A 247 -15.80 0.21 -26.74
C LYS A 247 -15.12 1.54 -26.47
N GLU A 248 -15.35 2.52 -27.30
CA GLU A 248 -14.78 3.85 -27.21
C GLU A 248 -15.21 4.56 -25.93
N GLU A 249 -16.51 4.50 -25.58
CA GLU A 249 -17.03 5.04 -24.33
C GLU A 249 -16.45 4.34 -23.08
N PHE A 250 -16.24 3.01 -23.17
CA PHE A 250 -15.57 2.26 -22.11
C PHE A 250 -14.13 2.75 -21.88
N PHE A 251 -13.37 2.94 -22.96
CA PHE A 251 -11.99 3.39 -22.90
C PHE A 251 -11.89 4.81 -22.37
N GLU A 252 -12.75 5.73 -22.81
CA GLU A 252 -12.78 7.10 -22.27
C GLU A 252 -13.16 7.13 -20.77
N LEU A 253 -14.12 6.32 -20.35
CA LEU A 253 -14.49 6.20 -18.94
C LEU A 253 -13.31 5.71 -18.09
N TRP A 254 -12.63 4.66 -18.51
CA TRP A 254 -11.54 4.03 -17.75
C TRP A 254 -10.23 4.81 -17.81
N LYS A 255 -10.04 5.66 -18.79
CA LYS A 255 -8.94 6.61 -18.84
C LYS A 255 -8.87 7.51 -17.59
N THR A 256 -10.01 7.77 -16.96
CA THR A 256 -10.09 8.57 -15.73
C THR A 256 -9.44 7.91 -14.52
N ILE A 257 -9.23 6.60 -14.55
CA ILE A 257 -8.59 5.81 -13.48
C ILE A 257 -7.28 5.14 -13.96
N ASP A 258 -6.82 5.48 -15.15
CA ASP A 258 -5.58 4.94 -15.71
C ASP A 258 -4.36 5.70 -15.16
N PRO A 259 -3.37 5.02 -14.54
CA PRO A 259 -2.17 5.69 -14.05
C PRO A 259 -1.39 6.41 -15.17
N VAL A 260 -1.44 5.93 -16.42
CA VAL A 260 -0.80 6.60 -17.59
C VAL A 260 -1.34 8.02 -17.79
N THR A 261 -2.63 8.22 -17.56
CA THR A 261 -3.28 9.55 -17.73
C THR A 261 -2.63 10.63 -16.83
N TYR A 262 -2.07 10.24 -15.71
CA TYR A 262 -1.52 11.17 -14.71
C TYR A 262 -0.02 10.98 -14.46
N ALA A 263 0.65 10.14 -15.25
CA ALA A 263 2.02 9.71 -15.02
C ALA A 263 3.02 10.88 -15.00
N ASP A 264 2.78 11.96 -15.74
CA ASP A 264 3.62 13.16 -15.72
C ASP A 264 3.79 13.76 -14.32
N ARG A 265 2.78 13.58 -13.44
CA ARG A 265 2.82 14.04 -12.04
C ARG A 265 3.77 13.22 -11.17
N ALA A 266 4.14 12.03 -11.62
CA ALA A 266 5.05 11.14 -10.92
C ALA A 266 6.51 11.29 -11.37
N ARG A 267 6.76 12.00 -12.50
CA ARG A 267 8.11 12.17 -13.03
C ARG A 267 9.05 12.84 -12.03
N GLY A 268 10.28 12.37 -11.96
CA GLY A 268 11.28 12.87 -11.02
C GLY A 268 11.16 12.32 -9.59
N LYS A 269 10.07 11.61 -9.26
CA LYS A 269 9.97 10.85 -8.01
C LYS A 269 10.72 9.51 -8.14
N ARG A 270 11.10 8.91 -7.02
CA ARG A 270 11.82 7.64 -7.01
C ARG A 270 10.88 6.46 -7.26
N MET A 271 11.19 5.64 -8.27
CA MET A 271 10.32 4.53 -8.69
C MET A 271 11.11 3.26 -9.00
N LEU A 272 10.46 2.11 -8.78
CA LEU A 272 10.92 0.78 -9.16
C LEU A 272 9.75 -0.01 -9.74
N MET A 273 9.96 -0.70 -10.85
CA MET A 273 8.98 -1.61 -11.43
C MET A 273 9.54 -3.04 -11.43
N LEU A 274 8.71 -4.02 -11.01
CA LEU A 274 9.04 -5.45 -10.99
C LEU A 274 7.99 -6.21 -11.78
N ASN A 275 8.26 -6.59 -13.01
CA ASN A 275 7.26 -7.11 -13.92
C ASN A 275 7.65 -8.46 -14.57
N ALA A 276 6.70 -9.14 -15.17
CA ALA A 276 6.87 -10.44 -15.80
C ALA A 276 6.89 -10.32 -17.33
N ARG A 277 7.84 -11.01 -17.99
CA ARG A 277 8.01 -10.96 -19.45
C ARG A 277 6.86 -11.62 -20.22
N HIS A 278 6.18 -12.56 -19.58
CA HIS A 278 5.13 -13.39 -20.20
C HIS A 278 3.81 -13.22 -19.45
N ASP A 279 3.55 -12.00 -18.95
CA ASP A 279 2.35 -11.71 -18.16
C ASP A 279 1.09 -11.83 -19.05
N GLU A 280 0.25 -12.79 -18.73
CA GLU A 280 -0.99 -13.11 -19.44
C GLU A 280 -2.21 -12.32 -18.90
N VAL A 281 -2.06 -11.66 -17.73
CA VAL A 281 -3.11 -10.86 -17.08
C VAL A 281 -2.94 -9.39 -17.38
N ILE A 282 -1.70 -8.89 -17.19
CA ILE A 282 -1.30 -7.52 -17.53
C ILE A 282 -0.25 -7.62 -18.64
N PRO A 283 -0.67 -7.54 -19.91
CA PRO A 283 0.23 -7.74 -21.02
C PRO A 283 1.47 -6.85 -20.95
N PRO A 284 2.67 -7.33 -21.32
CA PRO A 284 3.91 -6.55 -21.28
C PRO A 284 3.80 -5.20 -21.97
N VAL A 285 3.05 -5.09 -23.05
CA VAL A 285 2.79 -3.80 -23.74
C VAL A 285 2.09 -2.80 -22.83
N CYS A 286 1.23 -3.25 -21.91
CA CYS A 286 0.57 -2.36 -20.94
C CYS A 286 1.53 -1.96 -19.80
N THR A 287 2.46 -2.84 -19.42
CA THR A 287 3.57 -2.52 -18.51
C THR A 287 4.51 -1.49 -19.15
N GLU A 288 4.89 -1.68 -20.39
CA GLU A 288 5.75 -0.77 -21.18
C GLU A 288 5.07 0.61 -21.33
N SER A 289 3.77 0.64 -21.59
CA SER A 289 2.99 1.90 -21.66
C SER A 289 3.11 2.70 -20.36
N LEU A 290 2.91 2.05 -19.20
CA LEU A 290 3.10 2.70 -17.91
C LEU A 290 4.56 3.13 -17.67
N TRP A 291 5.51 2.26 -17.98
CA TRP A 291 6.93 2.50 -17.81
C TRP A 291 7.41 3.72 -18.60
N HIS A 292 7.06 3.82 -19.88
CA HIS A 292 7.36 4.98 -20.71
C HIS A 292 6.68 6.26 -20.17
N ALA A 293 5.41 6.19 -19.79
CA ALA A 293 4.67 7.32 -19.26
C ALA A 293 5.30 7.87 -17.96
N LEU A 294 5.82 6.98 -17.09
CA LEU A 294 6.50 7.34 -15.84
C LEU A 294 7.93 7.90 -16.07
N GLY A 295 8.44 7.91 -17.30
CA GLY A 295 9.79 8.41 -17.63
C GLY A 295 10.87 7.36 -17.50
N GLU A 296 10.52 6.12 -17.73
CA GLU A 296 11.45 4.97 -17.81
C GLU A 296 12.25 4.71 -16.51
N PRO A 297 11.56 4.58 -15.35
CA PRO A 297 12.23 4.25 -14.10
C PRO A 297 12.92 2.89 -14.16
N GLU A 298 13.73 2.57 -13.14
CA GLU A 298 14.30 1.23 -13.02
C GLU A 298 13.22 0.16 -13.12
N ILE A 299 13.42 -0.81 -14.03
CA ILE A 299 12.51 -1.94 -14.23
C ILE A 299 13.25 -3.27 -14.23
N VAL A 300 12.73 -4.23 -13.49
CA VAL A 300 13.22 -5.61 -13.46
C VAL A 300 12.20 -6.50 -14.16
N TRP A 301 12.64 -7.25 -15.15
CA TRP A 301 11.82 -8.19 -15.87
C TRP A 301 12.13 -9.63 -15.45
N TYR A 302 11.16 -10.29 -14.82
CA TYR A 302 11.24 -11.71 -14.48
C TYR A 302 10.83 -12.58 -15.68
N ASP A 303 11.54 -13.68 -15.88
CA ASP A 303 11.16 -14.71 -16.87
C ASP A 303 10.02 -15.57 -16.31
N ALA A 304 8.81 -15.01 -16.32
CA ALA A 304 7.60 -15.57 -15.72
C ALA A 304 6.34 -15.00 -16.38
N GLY A 305 5.20 -15.67 -16.19
CA GLY A 305 3.86 -15.12 -16.34
C GLY A 305 3.35 -14.51 -15.04
N HIS A 306 2.14 -13.96 -15.04
CA HIS A 306 1.54 -13.27 -13.90
C HIS A 306 1.56 -14.11 -12.62
N TYR A 307 1.02 -15.31 -12.68
CA TYR A 307 0.94 -16.21 -11.51
C TYR A 307 2.26 -16.92 -11.21
N THR A 308 3.06 -17.22 -12.22
CA THR A 308 4.35 -17.91 -12.04
C THR A 308 5.46 -17.00 -11.53
N ALA A 309 5.25 -15.69 -11.52
CA ALA A 309 6.15 -14.70 -10.91
C ALA A 309 6.35 -14.93 -9.39
N VAL A 310 5.47 -15.68 -8.73
CA VAL A 310 5.63 -16.10 -7.33
C VAL A 310 6.97 -16.82 -7.08
N ARG A 311 7.57 -17.45 -8.08
CA ARG A 311 8.90 -18.07 -7.97
C ARG A 311 10.01 -17.08 -7.64
N PHE A 312 9.79 -15.81 -7.92
CA PHE A 312 10.73 -14.72 -7.65
C PHE A 312 10.39 -13.93 -6.39
N ILE A 313 9.47 -14.46 -5.54
CA ILE A 313 8.96 -13.74 -4.37
C ILE A 313 10.08 -13.29 -3.42
N PHE A 314 11.11 -14.11 -3.18
CA PHE A 314 12.23 -13.77 -2.30
C PHE A 314 13.12 -12.67 -2.89
N ASP A 315 13.36 -12.67 -4.20
CA ASP A 315 14.06 -11.58 -4.88
C ASP A 315 13.24 -10.29 -4.79
N GLY A 316 11.93 -10.37 -5.05
CA GLY A 316 10.99 -9.26 -4.90
C GLY A 316 11.00 -8.67 -3.49
N LEU A 317 10.91 -9.50 -2.44
CA LEU A 317 11.00 -9.08 -1.04
C LEU A 317 12.29 -8.31 -0.76
N GLY A 318 13.43 -8.83 -1.23
CA GLY A 318 14.74 -8.20 -1.06
C GLY A 318 14.84 -6.85 -1.77
N ARG A 319 14.39 -6.76 -3.03
CA ARG A 319 14.42 -5.51 -3.82
C ARG A 319 13.51 -4.44 -3.25
N VAL A 320 12.27 -4.79 -2.92
CA VAL A 320 11.27 -3.87 -2.35
C VAL A 320 11.77 -3.31 -1.02
N SER A 321 12.28 -4.16 -0.13
CA SER A 321 12.80 -3.73 1.17
C SER A 321 14.01 -2.81 1.03
N ARG A 322 14.95 -3.14 0.13
CA ARG A 322 16.14 -2.31 -0.14
C ARG A 322 15.71 -0.95 -0.71
N PHE A 323 14.82 -0.96 -1.69
CA PHE A 323 14.34 0.25 -2.35
C PHE A 323 13.77 1.25 -1.36
N PHE A 324 12.89 0.84 -0.44
CA PHE A 324 12.29 1.78 0.52
C PHE A 324 13.19 2.13 1.70
N ARG A 325 14.12 1.25 2.10
CA ARG A 325 15.05 1.49 3.20
C ARG A 325 16.13 2.50 2.83
N GLU A 326 16.72 2.36 1.64
CA GLU A 326 17.84 3.19 1.22
C GLU A 326 17.37 4.63 0.90
N PRO A 327 18.13 5.66 1.30
CA PRO A 327 17.88 7.01 0.84
C PRO A 327 18.02 7.10 -0.68
N ALA A 328 17.40 8.10 -1.30
CA ALA A 328 17.71 8.41 -2.69
C ALA A 328 19.22 8.67 -2.79
N ASN A 329 19.90 7.96 -3.70
CA ASN A 329 21.26 8.33 -4.01
C ASN A 329 21.24 9.75 -4.58
N ASN A 330 21.77 10.70 -3.84
CA ASN A 330 22.10 12.00 -4.39
C ASN A 330 23.32 11.75 -5.30
N GLU A 331 23.05 11.33 -6.53
CA GLU A 331 24.06 11.51 -7.59
C GLU A 331 24.13 13.00 -7.84
N SER A 332 25.17 13.59 -7.25
CA SER A 332 25.64 14.95 -7.46
C SER A 332 26.18 15.13 -8.87
#